data_6e8442e2b4bafa70ddda1fe576616c48
#
_entry.id   6e8442e2b4bafa70ddda1fe576616c48
#
_cell.length_a   1.000
_cell.length_b   1.000
_cell.length_c   1.000
_cell.angle_alpha   90.00
_cell.angle_beta   90.00
_cell.angle_gamma   90.00
#
_symmetry.space_group_name_H-M   'P 1'
#
loop_
_entity.id
_entity.type
_entity.pdbx_description
1 polymer ?
#
loop_
_entity_poly.entity_id
_entity_poly.type
_entity_poly.pdbx_seq_one_letter_code
_entity_poly.pdbx_strand_id
1 'polypeptide(L)'
;MKTQNIQIPALSSFIGNLLSTGNRLFIGLFGTLMLPLLILPIIGYITGFIYSPPCDIDGIREPVAGSLLYGNNIITGALIPSSNAIGLHFYPIWWSLGFDQWLYNGGTYQFLIIHLIAGLSTWMGREWEFSFRLGIRPWIFIAFSAPLIAASAVFIVYPIGQGSFSDGMPLGISGTFNFMLVFQAEHNILMHPFHILGVAGVFGGSLFSAMHGSLVTSSLLSESGGHLSLNIGYRFGQEDETYSISAAHGYFGRLIFQYASFNNSRSLHFFLAAWPVIGIWFTALGVSTMAFNLNGFNFNQSIIDSTGHLINSWADIMNRADLGMEVMHERNAHNFPLDLA
;
A
#
# COMPACT_ATOMS: atom_id res chain seq x y z
N MET A 1 18.12 -54.07 22.34
CA MET A 1 18.34 -52.78 21.69
C MET A 1 17.17 -51.88 22.05
N LYS A 2 17.38 -50.89 22.94
CA LYS A 2 16.36 -49.90 23.23
C LYS A 2 16.45 -48.83 22.15
N THR A 3 15.51 -48.82 21.23
CA THR A 3 15.31 -47.72 20.28
C THR A 3 14.91 -46.45 21.10
N GLN A 4 15.79 -45.50 21.16
CA GLN A 4 15.47 -44.20 21.77
C GLN A 4 14.51 -43.42 20.88
N ASN A 5 13.24 -43.46 21.23
CA ASN A 5 12.21 -42.57 20.69
C ASN A 5 12.29 -41.18 21.33
N ILE A 6 13.43 -40.51 21.25
CA ILE A 6 13.66 -39.24 21.98
C ILE A 6 13.31 -38.01 21.14
N GLN A 7 13.21 -38.12 19.81
CA GLN A 7 13.02 -36.95 18.95
C GLN A 7 11.57 -36.55 18.68
N ILE A 8 10.65 -37.49 18.67
CA ILE A 8 9.25 -37.24 18.29
C ILE A 8 8.49 -36.36 19.30
N PRO A 9 8.63 -36.56 20.64
CA PRO A 9 7.95 -35.70 21.60
C PRO A 9 8.43 -34.24 21.60
N ALA A 10 9.73 -34.01 21.42
CA ALA A 10 10.30 -32.66 21.38
C ALA A 10 9.88 -31.87 20.14
N LEU A 11 9.90 -32.51 18.98
CA LEU A 11 9.44 -31.90 17.72
C LEU A 11 7.94 -31.62 17.76
N SER A 12 7.14 -32.55 18.24
CA SER A 12 5.71 -32.39 18.42
C SER A 12 5.38 -31.22 19.36
N SER A 13 6.11 -31.11 20.46
CA SER A 13 5.96 -30.01 21.40
C SER A 13 6.34 -28.66 20.79
N PHE A 14 7.43 -28.61 20.02
CA PHE A 14 7.86 -27.39 19.31
C PHE A 14 6.82 -26.95 18.29
N ILE A 15 6.33 -27.84 17.45
CA ILE A 15 5.28 -27.54 16.47
C ILE A 15 4.00 -27.11 17.18
N GLY A 16 3.59 -27.80 18.22
CA GLY A 16 2.42 -27.46 19.01
C GLY A 16 2.54 -26.05 19.61
N ASN A 17 3.71 -25.66 20.04
CA ASN A 17 3.95 -24.31 20.57
C ASN A 17 3.88 -23.24 19.48
N LEU A 18 4.41 -23.48 18.28
CA LEU A 18 4.32 -22.58 17.14
C LEU A 18 2.87 -22.33 16.71
N LEU A 19 2.03 -23.35 16.75
CA LEU A 19 0.64 -23.29 16.31
C LEU A 19 -0.31 -22.87 17.43
N SER A 20 0.18 -22.75 18.67
CA SER A 20 -0.65 -22.44 19.83
C SER A 20 -1.16 -21.00 19.80
N THR A 21 -2.45 -20.84 20.00
CA THR A 21 -3.12 -19.54 20.22
C THR A 21 -3.08 -19.10 21.70
N GLY A 22 -2.58 -19.96 22.59
CA GLY A 22 -2.43 -19.65 24.01
C GLY A 22 -1.22 -18.79 24.35
N ASN A 23 -0.28 -18.61 23.44
CA ASN A 23 0.85 -17.71 23.60
C ASN A 23 0.41 -16.25 23.46
N ARG A 24 1.12 -15.34 24.11
CA ARG A 24 0.85 -13.92 23.98
C ARG A 24 0.93 -13.43 22.53
N LEU A 25 1.91 -13.96 21.78
CA LEU A 25 2.09 -13.69 20.35
C LEU A 25 1.92 -14.99 19.58
N PHE A 26 1.02 -14.98 18.61
CA PHE A 26 0.83 -16.09 17.69
C PHE A 26 1.91 -16.05 16.62
N ILE A 27 2.63 -17.15 16.43
CA ILE A 27 3.65 -17.29 15.40
C ILE A 27 3.04 -17.92 14.15
N GLY A 28 2.57 -19.16 14.24
CA GLY A 28 2.03 -19.93 13.12
C GLY A 28 3.09 -20.39 12.13
N LEU A 29 2.69 -21.17 11.15
CA LEU A 29 3.58 -21.61 10.08
C LEU A 29 4.02 -20.43 9.19
N PHE A 30 3.08 -19.54 8.85
CA PHE A 30 3.42 -18.32 8.10
C PHE A 30 4.34 -17.40 8.90
N GLY A 31 4.18 -17.34 10.20
CA GLY A 31 5.04 -16.53 11.07
C GLY A 31 6.51 -16.95 11.06
N THR A 32 6.79 -18.23 10.85
CA THR A 32 8.18 -18.73 10.75
C THR A 32 8.90 -18.16 9.51
N LEU A 33 8.19 -17.94 8.41
CA LEU A 33 8.73 -17.28 7.23
C LEU A 33 8.67 -15.76 7.34
N MET A 34 7.59 -15.25 7.90
CA MET A 34 7.33 -13.82 8.01
C MET A 34 8.37 -13.08 8.87
N LEU A 35 8.76 -13.65 9.99
CA LEU A 35 9.67 -12.96 10.92
C LEU A 35 11.00 -12.59 10.28
N PRO A 36 11.76 -13.50 9.65
CA PRO A 36 12.99 -13.10 8.96
C PRO A 36 12.73 -12.20 7.75
N LEU A 37 11.64 -12.44 7.00
CA LEU A 37 11.30 -11.65 5.81
C LEU A 37 10.94 -10.20 6.14
N LEU A 38 10.41 -9.91 7.33
CA LEU A 38 10.11 -8.54 7.76
C LEU A 38 11.26 -7.89 8.53
N ILE A 39 12.06 -8.68 9.26
CA ILE A 39 13.23 -8.16 10.02
C ILE A 39 14.28 -7.62 9.04
N LEU A 40 14.57 -8.34 7.98
CA LEU A 40 15.59 -7.94 7.00
C LEU A 40 15.30 -6.57 6.36
N PRO A 41 14.11 -6.28 5.83
CA PRO A 41 13.83 -4.96 5.29
C PRO A 41 13.82 -3.85 6.34
N ILE A 42 13.39 -4.12 7.56
CA ILE A 42 13.43 -3.13 8.65
C ILE A 42 14.87 -2.72 8.94
N ILE A 43 15.75 -3.68 9.16
CA ILE A 43 17.17 -3.43 9.42
C ILE A 43 17.82 -2.77 8.20
N GLY A 44 17.56 -3.28 7.01
CA GLY A 44 18.10 -2.74 5.78
C GLY A 44 17.64 -1.31 5.51
N TYR A 45 16.38 -0.99 5.78
CA TYR A 45 15.84 0.36 5.63
C TYR A 45 16.50 1.34 6.61
N ILE A 46 16.55 1.01 7.88
CA ILE A 46 17.14 1.89 8.91
C ILE A 46 18.62 2.13 8.59
N THR A 47 19.36 1.08 8.30
CA THR A 47 20.79 1.18 7.98
C THR A 47 21.00 1.96 6.69
N GLY A 48 20.26 1.66 5.65
CA GLY A 48 20.38 2.32 4.36
C GLY A 48 19.98 3.79 4.41
N PHE A 49 18.91 4.11 5.11
CA PHE A 49 18.44 5.49 5.28
C PHE A 49 19.47 6.37 6.00
N ILE A 50 20.26 5.81 6.89
CA ILE A 50 21.29 6.54 7.64
C ILE A 50 22.61 6.57 6.87
N TYR A 51 23.07 5.45 6.33
CA TYR A 51 24.47 5.24 5.90
C TYR A 51 24.69 5.02 4.41
N SER A 52 23.68 4.76 3.61
CA SER A 52 23.89 4.41 2.18
C SER A 52 24.65 5.48 1.43
N PRO A 53 25.68 5.11 0.64
CA PRO A 53 26.33 6.03 -0.25
C PRO A 53 25.42 6.40 -1.44
N PRO A 54 25.76 7.46 -2.21
CA PRO A 54 25.02 7.81 -3.40
C PRO A 54 24.86 6.64 -4.38
N CYS A 55 23.69 6.55 -5.00
CA CYS A 55 23.28 5.46 -5.86
C CYS A 55 23.02 5.98 -7.28
N ASP A 56 23.50 5.25 -8.29
CA ASP A 56 23.35 5.59 -9.70
C ASP A 56 22.00 5.10 -10.24
N ILE A 57 20.93 5.80 -9.87
CA ILE A 57 19.57 5.41 -10.24
C ILE A 57 19.34 5.36 -11.75
N ASP A 58 19.83 6.36 -12.50
CA ASP A 58 19.53 6.48 -13.93
C ASP A 58 20.50 5.68 -14.80
N GLY A 59 21.53 5.06 -14.24
CA GLY A 59 22.50 4.27 -14.96
C GLY A 59 23.48 5.09 -15.81
N ILE A 60 23.52 6.40 -15.64
CA ILE A 60 24.37 7.33 -16.39
C ILE A 60 25.58 7.81 -15.59
N ARG A 61 25.86 7.17 -14.47
CA ARG A 61 26.94 7.52 -13.54
C ARG A 61 26.82 8.93 -12.96
N GLU A 62 25.58 9.35 -12.71
CA GLU A 62 25.21 10.56 -11.98
C GLU A 62 24.52 10.14 -10.67
N PRO A 63 25.27 9.79 -9.62
CA PRO A 63 24.71 9.20 -8.41
C PRO A 63 23.88 10.20 -7.62
N VAL A 64 22.83 9.70 -6.99
CA VAL A 64 21.90 10.46 -6.13
C VAL A 64 22.10 10.06 -4.68
N ALA A 65 22.32 11.05 -3.81
CA ALA A 65 22.43 10.83 -2.37
C ALA A 65 21.05 10.77 -1.73
N GLY A 66 20.80 9.73 -0.98
CA GLY A 66 19.52 9.53 -0.29
C GLY A 66 19.62 9.39 1.22
N SER A 67 20.81 9.13 1.78
CA SER A 67 20.95 8.89 3.21
C SER A 67 21.22 10.17 4.02
N LEU A 68 20.97 10.08 5.33
CA LEU A 68 21.18 11.21 6.25
C LEU A 68 22.63 11.65 6.30
N LEU A 69 23.59 10.74 6.29
CA LEU A 69 25.02 11.06 6.35
C LEU A 69 25.55 11.72 5.08
N TYR A 70 24.81 11.65 4.00
CA TYR A 70 25.18 12.28 2.72
C TYR A 70 24.38 13.56 2.46
N GLY A 71 23.90 14.24 3.51
CA GLY A 71 23.35 15.58 3.42
C GLY A 71 21.84 15.66 3.32
N ASN A 72 21.13 14.60 3.63
CA ASN A 72 19.66 14.57 3.64
C ASN A 72 19.11 14.74 5.05
N ASN A 73 17.85 15.12 5.12
CA ASN A 73 17.04 15.12 6.33
C ASN A 73 15.93 14.05 6.20
N ILE A 74 15.04 13.98 7.18
CA ILE A 74 13.95 12.98 7.19
C ILE A 74 13.03 13.15 5.97
N ILE A 75 12.81 14.38 5.52
CA ILE A 75 11.93 14.65 4.37
C ILE A 75 12.61 14.31 3.05
N THR A 76 13.87 14.66 2.87
CA THR A 76 14.60 14.43 1.61
C THR A 76 15.27 13.07 1.54
N GLY A 77 15.47 12.41 2.68
CA GLY A 77 16.07 11.08 2.75
C GLY A 77 15.22 10.02 2.05
N ALA A 78 15.88 9.10 1.40
CA ALA A 78 15.24 7.97 0.72
C ALA A 78 16.20 6.83 0.51
N LEU A 79 15.69 5.62 0.37
CA LEU A 79 16.37 4.54 -0.33
C LEU A 79 16.11 4.70 -1.82
N ILE A 80 17.18 4.92 -2.55
CA ILE A 80 17.13 5.20 -3.99
C ILE A 80 16.90 3.91 -4.76
N PRO A 81 16.00 3.89 -5.75
CA PRO A 81 15.78 2.71 -6.59
C PRO A 81 17.06 2.18 -7.24
N SER A 82 17.03 0.91 -7.62
CA SER A 82 18.13 0.24 -8.30
C SER A 82 18.45 0.92 -9.62
N SER A 83 19.70 0.87 -10.03
CA SER A 83 20.16 1.48 -11.28
C SER A 83 19.39 0.99 -12.50
N ASN A 84 19.13 1.89 -13.44
CA ASN A 84 18.54 1.54 -14.72
C ASN A 84 19.45 0.58 -15.53
N ALA A 85 20.75 0.59 -15.27
CA ALA A 85 21.68 -0.38 -15.85
C ALA A 85 21.37 -1.83 -15.43
N ILE A 86 20.83 -2.02 -14.23
CA ILE A 86 20.38 -3.33 -13.76
C ILE A 86 19.08 -3.74 -14.44
N GLY A 87 18.20 -2.79 -14.76
CA GLY A 87 16.91 -3.08 -15.35
C GLY A 87 16.04 -3.92 -14.41
N LEU A 88 15.55 -5.04 -14.93
CA LEU A 88 14.77 -6.03 -14.17
C LEU A 88 15.62 -7.23 -13.75
N HIS A 89 16.91 -7.20 -13.98
CA HIS A 89 17.80 -8.30 -13.61
C HIS A 89 17.82 -8.50 -12.10
N PHE A 90 17.79 -9.77 -11.70
CA PHE A 90 18.04 -10.14 -10.32
C PHE A 90 19.48 -9.76 -9.95
N TYR A 91 19.65 -8.92 -8.93
CA TYR A 91 20.94 -8.38 -8.52
C TYR A 91 21.18 -8.62 -7.02
N PRO A 92 21.39 -9.86 -6.63
CA PRO A 92 21.74 -10.17 -5.25
C PRO A 92 23.20 -9.75 -4.95
N ILE A 93 23.49 -9.58 -3.65
CA ILE A 93 24.81 -9.16 -3.20
C ILE A 93 25.94 -10.07 -3.70
N TRP A 94 25.69 -11.37 -3.80
CA TRP A 94 26.70 -12.35 -4.24
C TRP A 94 26.96 -12.36 -5.74
N TRP A 95 26.16 -11.66 -6.56
CA TRP A 95 26.40 -11.47 -7.99
C TRP A 95 27.11 -10.17 -8.30
N SER A 96 27.28 -9.29 -7.31
CA SER A 96 28.03 -8.05 -7.48
C SER A 96 29.54 -8.28 -7.41
N LEU A 97 30.30 -7.33 -7.96
CA LEU A 97 31.77 -7.35 -7.87
C LEU A 97 32.28 -6.99 -6.47
N GLY A 98 31.42 -6.55 -5.58
CA GLY A 98 31.73 -6.18 -4.22
C GLY A 98 30.58 -5.45 -3.58
N PHE A 99 30.64 -5.29 -2.24
CA PHE A 99 29.58 -4.63 -1.48
C PHE A 99 29.38 -3.17 -1.88
N ASP A 100 30.48 -2.45 -2.14
CA ASP A 100 30.42 -1.06 -2.59
C ASP A 100 29.74 -0.92 -3.96
N GLN A 101 30.01 -1.84 -4.88
CA GLN A 101 29.34 -1.88 -6.18
C GLN A 101 27.85 -2.18 -6.03
N TRP A 102 27.51 -3.09 -5.14
CA TRP A 102 26.12 -3.42 -4.87
C TRP A 102 25.35 -2.22 -4.30
N LEU A 103 25.95 -1.47 -3.38
CA LEU A 103 25.37 -0.24 -2.85
C LEU A 103 25.23 0.83 -3.92
N TYR A 104 26.27 1.04 -4.72
CA TYR A 104 26.28 2.04 -5.79
C TYR A 104 25.20 1.78 -6.86
N ASN A 105 24.96 0.53 -7.18
CA ASN A 105 23.94 0.12 -8.16
C ASN A 105 22.54 -0.01 -7.57
N GLY A 106 22.33 0.33 -6.33
CA GLY A 106 21.00 0.28 -5.72
C GLY A 106 20.50 -1.12 -5.41
N GLY A 107 21.38 -2.08 -5.19
CA GLY A 107 21.02 -3.45 -4.80
C GLY A 107 20.23 -3.51 -3.49
N THR A 108 20.47 -2.55 -2.60
CA THR A 108 19.73 -2.40 -1.35
C THR A 108 18.24 -2.23 -1.59
N TYR A 109 17.86 -1.43 -2.57
CA TYR A 109 16.44 -1.21 -2.91
C TYR A 109 15.76 -2.51 -3.34
N GLN A 110 16.38 -3.25 -4.27
CA GLN A 110 15.83 -4.52 -4.72
C GLN A 110 15.73 -5.53 -3.58
N PHE A 111 16.75 -5.61 -2.74
CA PHE A 111 16.76 -6.44 -1.54
C PHE A 111 15.56 -6.13 -0.63
N LEU A 112 15.33 -4.84 -0.35
CA LEU A 112 14.27 -4.41 0.54
C LEU A 112 12.87 -4.69 -0.01
N ILE A 113 12.60 -4.31 -1.26
CA ILE A 113 11.26 -4.46 -1.82
C ILE A 113 10.86 -5.94 -1.98
N ILE A 114 11.80 -6.79 -2.38
CA ILE A 114 11.53 -8.23 -2.54
C ILE A 114 11.21 -8.86 -1.19
N HIS A 115 12.02 -8.62 -0.17
CA HIS A 115 11.79 -9.18 1.16
C HIS A 115 10.55 -8.59 1.81
N LEU A 116 10.31 -7.29 1.65
CA LEU A 116 9.12 -6.64 2.19
C LEU A 116 7.83 -7.21 1.59
N ILE A 117 7.74 -7.32 0.27
CA ILE A 117 6.55 -7.85 -0.38
C ILE A 117 6.32 -9.32 -0.01
N ALA A 118 7.37 -10.13 0.04
CA ALA A 118 7.29 -11.50 0.51
C ALA A 118 6.85 -11.56 1.99
N GLY A 119 7.40 -10.70 2.84
CA GLY A 119 7.03 -10.59 4.25
C GLY A 119 5.58 -10.16 4.46
N LEU A 120 5.08 -9.20 3.70
CA LEU A 120 3.68 -8.78 3.73
C LEU A 120 2.74 -9.90 3.24
N SER A 121 3.16 -10.66 2.24
CA SER A 121 2.39 -11.81 1.75
C SER A 121 2.27 -12.89 2.81
N THR A 122 3.34 -13.18 3.54
CA THR A 122 3.33 -14.12 4.66
C THR A 122 2.56 -13.58 5.86
N TRP A 123 2.57 -12.27 6.09
CA TRP A 123 1.70 -11.64 7.07
C TRP A 123 0.22 -11.88 6.74
N MET A 124 -0.17 -11.69 5.50
CA MET A 124 -1.53 -11.97 5.05
C MET A 124 -1.90 -13.44 5.26
N GLY A 125 -0.99 -14.35 4.93
CA GLY A 125 -1.17 -15.77 5.19
C GLY A 125 -1.31 -16.09 6.68
N ARG A 126 -0.54 -15.40 7.53
CA ARG A 126 -0.62 -15.55 8.99
C ARG A 126 -1.96 -15.03 9.54
N GLU A 127 -2.53 -13.96 8.99
CA GLU A 127 -3.88 -13.50 9.37
C GLU A 127 -4.93 -14.58 9.09
N TRP A 128 -4.87 -15.21 7.92
CA TRP A 128 -5.73 -16.34 7.62
C TRP A 128 -5.48 -17.50 8.59
N GLU A 129 -4.23 -17.87 8.83
CA GLU A 129 -3.88 -18.99 9.71
C GLU A 129 -4.40 -18.77 11.12
N PHE A 130 -4.22 -17.57 11.66
CA PHE A 130 -4.72 -17.24 13.00
C PHE A 130 -6.24 -17.37 13.08
N SER A 131 -6.96 -16.92 12.06
CA SER A 131 -8.41 -17.10 11.99
C SER A 131 -8.81 -18.57 12.00
N PHE A 132 -8.06 -19.39 11.26
CA PHE A 132 -8.27 -20.84 11.21
C PHE A 132 -8.01 -21.51 12.56
N ARG A 133 -6.94 -21.12 13.26
CA ARG A 133 -6.60 -21.66 14.57
C ARG A 133 -7.63 -21.32 15.64
N LEU A 134 -8.22 -20.14 15.58
CA LEU A 134 -9.27 -19.70 16.50
C LEU A 134 -10.66 -20.18 16.11
N GLY A 135 -10.85 -20.73 14.92
CA GLY A 135 -12.16 -21.11 14.41
C GLY A 135 -13.10 -19.91 14.19
N ILE A 136 -12.54 -18.72 13.93
CA ILE A 136 -13.31 -17.50 13.64
C ILE A 136 -13.52 -17.34 12.13
N ARG A 137 -14.37 -16.37 11.77
CA ARG A 137 -14.61 -16.01 10.37
C ARG A 137 -13.33 -15.40 9.77
N PRO A 138 -12.92 -15.79 8.53
CA PRO A 138 -11.51 -15.69 8.10
C PRO A 138 -11.14 -14.44 7.28
N TRP A 139 -12.06 -13.52 7.00
CA TRP A 139 -11.92 -12.58 5.88
C TRP A 139 -11.10 -11.32 6.15
N ILE A 140 -10.50 -11.14 7.32
CA ILE A 140 -9.61 -10.00 7.62
C ILE A 140 -8.44 -9.94 6.64
N PHE A 141 -7.88 -11.09 6.26
CA PHE A 141 -6.76 -11.14 5.32
C PHE A 141 -7.13 -10.61 3.92
N ILE A 142 -8.41 -10.70 3.53
CA ILE A 142 -8.88 -10.13 2.26
C ILE A 142 -8.82 -8.61 2.30
N ALA A 143 -9.19 -7.98 3.42
CA ALA A 143 -9.03 -6.54 3.60
C ALA A 143 -7.56 -6.11 3.51
N PHE A 144 -6.65 -6.88 4.10
CA PHE A 144 -5.22 -6.61 4.02
C PHE A 144 -4.65 -6.81 2.60
N SER A 145 -5.30 -7.60 1.76
CA SER A 145 -4.87 -7.79 0.36
C SER A 145 -4.83 -6.47 -0.42
N ALA A 146 -5.66 -5.50 -0.08
CA ALA A 146 -5.72 -4.23 -0.80
C ALA A 146 -4.42 -3.41 -0.66
N PRO A 147 -3.91 -3.07 0.54
CA PRO A 147 -2.62 -2.40 0.67
C PRO A 147 -1.45 -3.25 0.15
N LEU A 148 -1.52 -4.57 0.29
CA LEU A 148 -0.49 -5.47 -0.24
C LEU A 148 -0.40 -5.40 -1.77
N ILE A 149 -1.53 -5.45 -2.46
CA ILE A 149 -1.58 -5.34 -3.92
C ILE A 149 -1.13 -3.95 -4.36
N ALA A 150 -1.50 -2.89 -3.63
CA ALA A 150 -1.05 -1.53 -3.91
C ALA A 150 0.47 -1.38 -3.77
N ALA A 151 1.06 -1.92 -2.72
CA ALA A 151 2.52 -1.95 -2.54
C ALA A 151 3.20 -2.74 -3.65
N SER A 152 2.66 -3.89 -4.01
CA SER A 152 3.17 -4.71 -5.12
C SER A 152 3.10 -3.95 -6.45
N ALA A 153 2.06 -3.16 -6.67
CA ALA A 153 1.90 -2.36 -7.88
C ALA A 153 3.03 -1.34 -8.06
N VAL A 154 3.37 -0.58 -7.02
CA VAL A 154 4.38 0.49 -7.13
C VAL A 154 5.82 -0.01 -7.04
N PHE A 155 6.08 -1.16 -6.43
CA PHE A 155 7.44 -1.67 -6.23
C PHE A 155 7.82 -2.82 -7.17
N ILE A 156 6.86 -3.55 -7.70
CA ILE A 156 7.10 -4.73 -8.54
C ILE A 156 6.46 -4.59 -9.92
N VAL A 157 5.13 -4.41 -9.98
CA VAL A 157 4.41 -4.43 -11.26
C VAL A 157 4.77 -3.23 -12.13
N TYR A 158 4.84 -2.04 -11.54
CA TYR A 158 5.21 -0.83 -12.28
C TYR A 158 6.63 -0.91 -12.85
N PRO A 159 7.66 -1.30 -12.09
CA PRO A 159 8.97 -1.59 -12.65
C PRO A 159 8.95 -2.64 -13.77
N ILE A 160 8.16 -3.70 -13.63
CA ILE A 160 8.05 -4.73 -14.69
C ILE A 160 7.50 -4.12 -15.97
N GLY A 161 6.41 -3.36 -15.89
CA GLY A 161 5.79 -2.74 -17.05
C GLY A 161 6.67 -1.69 -17.71
N GLN A 162 7.45 -0.94 -16.94
CA GLN A 162 8.36 0.08 -17.45
C GLN A 162 9.75 -0.45 -17.80
N GLY A 163 10.08 -1.67 -17.41
CA GLY A 163 11.29 -2.34 -17.82
C GLY A 163 12.50 -2.16 -16.91
N SER A 164 12.36 -1.48 -15.77
CA SER A 164 13.46 -1.28 -14.83
C SER A 164 12.97 -1.00 -13.40
N PHE A 165 13.69 -1.51 -12.43
CA PHE A 165 13.47 -1.16 -11.02
C PHE A 165 13.77 0.32 -10.71
N SER A 166 14.50 1.01 -11.58
CA SER A 166 14.74 2.45 -11.42
C SER A 166 13.45 3.28 -11.49
N ASP A 167 12.40 2.76 -12.11
CA ASP A 167 11.08 3.41 -12.20
C ASP A 167 10.17 3.09 -11.01
N GLY A 168 10.60 2.23 -10.11
CA GLY A 168 9.87 1.95 -8.87
C GLY A 168 9.81 3.16 -7.94
N MET A 169 8.81 3.17 -7.06
CA MET A 169 8.66 4.25 -6.09
C MET A 169 9.86 4.26 -5.12
N PRO A 170 10.54 5.41 -4.94
CA PRO A 170 11.59 5.51 -3.93
C PRO A 170 11.03 5.34 -2.52
N LEU A 171 11.86 4.83 -1.62
CA LEU A 171 11.49 4.65 -0.22
C LEU A 171 11.85 5.90 0.60
N GLY A 172 11.10 6.97 0.37
CA GLY A 172 11.30 8.24 1.04
C GLY A 172 10.17 9.22 0.74
N ILE A 173 10.03 10.26 1.55
CA ILE A 173 8.91 11.20 1.48
C ILE A 173 8.99 12.03 0.19
N SER A 174 10.06 12.79 0.00
CA SER A 174 10.24 13.61 -1.21
C SER A 174 10.33 12.75 -2.47
N GLY A 175 10.96 11.57 -2.38
CA GLY A 175 11.03 10.61 -3.47
C GLY A 175 9.64 10.12 -3.90
N THR A 176 8.74 9.90 -2.96
CA THR A 176 7.35 9.54 -3.25
C THR A 176 6.63 10.66 -3.98
N PHE A 177 6.81 11.91 -3.57
CA PHE A 177 6.20 13.05 -4.25
C PHE A 177 6.73 13.21 -5.67
N ASN A 178 8.03 13.05 -5.86
CA ASN A 178 8.63 13.03 -7.20
C ASN A 178 8.05 11.91 -8.06
N PHE A 179 7.93 10.70 -7.52
CA PHE A 179 7.30 9.58 -8.21
C PHE A 179 5.87 9.92 -8.65
N MET A 180 5.07 10.54 -7.75
CA MET A 180 3.70 10.94 -8.07
C MET A 180 3.64 11.94 -9.22
N LEU A 181 4.50 12.95 -9.22
CA LEU A 181 4.53 13.98 -10.25
C LEU A 181 4.96 13.41 -11.61
N VAL A 182 5.99 12.58 -11.62
CA VAL A 182 6.47 11.92 -12.85
C VAL A 182 5.40 10.94 -13.37
N PHE A 183 4.75 10.21 -12.49
CA PHE A 183 3.68 9.29 -12.85
C PHE A 183 2.49 10.03 -13.49
N GLN A 184 2.11 11.18 -12.91
CA GLN A 184 1.08 12.03 -13.51
C GLN A 184 1.49 12.51 -14.90
N ALA A 185 2.74 12.95 -15.07
CA ALA A 185 3.25 13.41 -16.36
C ALA A 185 3.21 12.31 -17.43
N GLU A 186 3.60 11.10 -17.07
CA GLU A 186 3.74 9.99 -17.99
C GLU A 186 2.41 9.25 -18.26
N HIS A 187 1.52 9.18 -17.27
CA HIS A 187 0.35 8.31 -17.34
C HIS A 187 -1.00 9.03 -17.19
N ASN A 188 -1.00 10.30 -16.81
CA ASN A 188 -2.23 11.06 -16.56
C ASN A 188 -3.18 10.34 -15.59
N ILE A 189 -2.65 9.94 -14.43
CA ILE A 189 -3.37 9.14 -13.43
C ILE A 189 -4.62 9.85 -12.91
N LEU A 190 -4.61 11.20 -12.80
CA LEU A 190 -5.77 11.95 -12.32
C LEU A 190 -7.02 11.73 -13.19
N MET A 191 -6.83 11.45 -14.47
CA MET A 191 -7.92 11.17 -15.41
C MET A 191 -8.18 9.69 -15.61
N HIS A 192 -7.50 8.82 -14.87
CA HIS A 192 -7.74 7.39 -14.95
C HIS A 192 -8.91 7.00 -14.04
N PRO A 193 -9.93 6.28 -14.57
CA PRO A 193 -11.12 5.94 -13.76
C PRO A 193 -10.81 5.10 -12.52
N PHE A 194 -9.78 4.26 -12.56
CA PHE A 194 -9.41 3.44 -11.41
C PHE A 194 -8.79 4.27 -10.28
N HIS A 195 -8.06 5.32 -10.61
CA HIS A 195 -7.60 6.28 -9.60
C HIS A 195 -8.78 7.06 -8.99
N ILE A 196 -9.75 7.45 -9.81
CA ILE A 196 -10.97 8.12 -9.33
C ILE A 196 -11.72 7.22 -8.35
N LEU A 197 -11.84 5.92 -8.65
CA LEU A 197 -12.44 4.94 -7.74
C LEU A 197 -11.63 4.78 -6.46
N GLY A 198 -10.31 4.83 -6.53
CA GLY A 198 -9.43 4.80 -5.35
C GLY A 198 -9.62 6.01 -4.45
N VAL A 199 -9.70 7.20 -5.03
CA VAL A 199 -9.98 8.44 -4.30
C VAL A 199 -11.36 8.39 -3.64
N ALA A 200 -12.37 7.94 -4.36
CA ALA A 200 -13.71 7.72 -3.81
C ALA A 200 -13.68 6.68 -2.68
N GLY A 201 -12.87 5.64 -2.81
CA GLY A 201 -12.66 4.62 -1.79
C GLY A 201 -12.08 5.20 -0.50
N VAL A 202 -11.06 6.04 -0.61
CA VAL A 202 -10.39 6.65 0.56
C VAL A 202 -11.29 7.70 1.23
N PHE A 203 -11.83 8.63 0.47
CA PHE A 203 -12.68 9.69 1.03
C PHE A 203 -14.02 9.15 1.50
N GLY A 204 -14.63 8.26 0.75
CA GLY A 204 -15.86 7.60 1.16
C GLY A 204 -15.67 6.74 2.40
N GLY A 205 -14.58 5.99 2.46
CA GLY A 205 -14.24 5.19 3.65
C GLY A 205 -14.08 6.03 4.91
N SER A 206 -13.39 7.16 4.81
CA SER A 206 -13.23 8.12 5.91
C SER A 206 -14.57 8.73 6.33
N LEU A 207 -15.38 9.16 5.36
CA LEU A 207 -16.70 9.74 5.62
C LEU A 207 -17.63 8.73 6.30
N PHE A 208 -17.71 7.51 5.78
CA PHE A 208 -18.57 6.47 6.34
C PHE A 208 -18.13 6.03 7.74
N SER A 209 -16.82 5.94 7.96
CA SER A 209 -16.27 5.64 9.29
C SER A 209 -16.63 6.73 10.30
N ALA A 210 -16.48 7.99 9.94
CA ALA A 210 -16.85 9.12 10.79
C ALA A 210 -18.37 9.16 11.05
N MET A 211 -19.19 8.96 10.03
CA MET A 211 -20.64 8.93 10.16
C MET A 211 -21.10 7.78 11.04
N HIS A 212 -20.55 6.58 10.85
CA HIS A 212 -20.84 5.43 11.70
C HIS A 212 -20.46 5.69 13.15
N GLY A 213 -19.27 6.23 13.40
CA GLY A 213 -18.85 6.60 14.75
C GLY A 213 -19.74 7.63 15.40
N SER A 214 -20.20 8.64 14.65
CA SER A 214 -21.14 9.65 15.11
C SER A 214 -22.50 9.04 15.49
N LEU A 215 -23.05 8.19 14.62
CA LEU A 215 -24.35 7.56 14.86
C LEU A 215 -24.32 6.57 16.03
N VAL A 216 -23.25 5.79 16.17
CA VAL A 216 -23.05 4.89 17.31
C VAL A 216 -22.98 5.69 18.61
N THR A 217 -22.17 6.74 18.64
CA THR A 217 -21.99 7.58 19.83
C THR A 217 -23.31 8.28 20.22
N SER A 218 -24.06 8.75 19.24
CA SER A 218 -25.32 9.46 19.46
C SER A 218 -26.48 8.54 19.94
N SER A 219 -26.35 7.24 19.70
CA SER A 219 -27.41 6.26 20.02
C SER A 219 -26.99 5.24 21.06
N LEU A 220 -25.95 5.54 21.87
CA LEU A 220 -25.50 4.68 22.96
C LEU A 220 -26.60 4.40 23.94
N LEU A 221 -26.69 3.13 24.39
CA LEU A 221 -27.67 2.67 25.39
C LEU A 221 -27.08 2.80 26.79
N SER A 222 -27.96 3.16 27.75
CA SER A 222 -27.64 3.23 29.16
C SER A 222 -28.10 1.97 29.89
N GLU A 223 -27.24 1.35 30.68
CA GLU A 223 -27.62 0.18 31.50
C GLU A 223 -28.60 0.51 32.63
N SER A 224 -28.63 1.75 33.11
CA SER A 224 -29.37 2.08 34.32
C SER A 224 -30.24 3.31 34.15
N GLY A 225 -31.14 3.29 33.19
CA GLY A 225 -32.28 4.20 33.09
C GLY A 225 -32.12 5.64 33.58
N GLY A 226 -30.95 6.29 33.37
CA GLY A 226 -30.80 7.70 33.68
C GLY A 226 -29.50 8.10 34.37
N HIS A 227 -28.61 7.19 34.68
CA HIS A 227 -27.28 7.54 35.20
C HIS A 227 -26.23 7.27 34.13
N LEU A 228 -25.84 8.30 33.43
CA LEU A 228 -24.94 8.22 32.31
C LEU A 228 -23.51 8.27 32.75
N SER A 229 -22.87 7.11 32.77
CA SER A 229 -21.46 7.02 32.39
C SER A 229 -21.41 6.31 31.04
N LEU A 230 -20.86 6.91 30.04
CA LEU A 230 -20.63 6.29 28.71
C LEU A 230 -19.85 5.00 28.79
N ASN A 231 -19.17 4.76 29.90
CA ASN A 231 -18.36 3.56 30.17
C ASN A 231 -19.16 2.39 30.79
N ILE A 232 -20.41 2.60 31.18
CA ILE A 232 -21.22 1.55 31.85
C ILE A 232 -21.87 0.62 30.83
N GLY A 233 -22.23 1.12 29.65
CA GLY A 233 -22.88 0.35 28.59
C GLY A 233 -21.94 -0.48 27.72
N TYR A 234 -20.62 -0.33 27.83
CA TYR A 234 -19.66 -1.01 26.98
C TYR A 234 -18.54 -1.66 27.79
N ARG A 235 -18.23 -2.91 27.43
CA ARG A 235 -17.06 -3.64 27.91
C ARG A 235 -16.18 -4.01 26.74
N PHE A 236 -14.88 -3.84 26.90
CA PHE A 236 -13.91 -4.16 25.86
C PHE A 236 -14.05 -5.63 25.41
N GLY A 237 -14.17 -5.84 24.11
CA GLY A 237 -14.31 -7.17 23.50
C GLY A 237 -15.71 -7.78 23.57
N GLN A 238 -16.72 -7.03 24.04
CA GLN A 238 -18.10 -7.54 24.00
C GLN A 238 -18.61 -7.68 22.56
N GLU A 239 -19.51 -8.65 22.35
CA GLU A 239 -20.15 -8.90 21.05
C GLU A 239 -21.50 -8.22 20.92
N ASP A 240 -22.15 -7.89 22.04
CA ASP A 240 -23.46 -7.26 22.06
C ASP A 240 -23.37 -5.80 21.63
N GLU A 241 -24.35 -5.35 20.87
CA GLU A 241 -24.46 -3.95 20.46
C GLU A 241 -24.80 -3.06 21.66
N THR A 242 -24.00 -2.02 21.86
CA THR A 242 -24.16 -1.06 22.97
C THR A 242 -24.86 0.21 22.54
N TYR A 243 -25.35 0.26 21.32
CA TYR A 243 -26.08 1.38 20.72
C TYR A 243 -27.37 0.91 20.06
N SER A 244 -28.30 1.86 19.83
CA SER A 244 -29.55 1.57 19.16
C SER A 244 -29.44 1.71 17.65
N ILE A 245 -29.40 0.58 16.94
CA ILE A 245 -29.38 0.59 15.47
C ILE A 245 -30.69 1.19 14.91
N SER A 246 -31.83 0.98 15.59
CA SER A 246 -33.11 1.56 15.17
C SER A 246 -33.12 3.08 15.28
N ALA A 247 -32.52 3.65 16.32
CA ALA A 247 -32.41 5.10 16.48
C ALA A 247 -31.44 5.68 15.42
N ALA A 248 -30.30 5.05 15.19
CA ALA A 248 -29.34 5.46 14.15
C ALA A 248 -29.99 5.38 12.76
N HIS A 249 -30.66 4.28 12.45
CA HIS A 249 -31.39 4.10 11.20
C HIS A 249 -32.51 5.14 11.04
N GLY A 250 -33.26 5.41 12.09
CA GLY A 250 -34.32 6.42 12.08
C GLY A 250 -33.78 7.82 11.81
N TYR A 251 -32.68 8.20 12.42
CA TYR A 251 -32.04 9.49 12.16
C TYR A 251 -31.53 9.61 10.71
N PHE A 252 -30.74 8.66 10.26
CA PHE A 252 -30.15 8.71 8.92
C PHE A 252 -31.20 8.55 7.82
N GLY A 253 -32.22 7.70 8.07
CA GLY A 253 -33.32 7.52 7.14
C GLY A 253 -34.22 8.76 7.00
N ARG A 254 -34.26 9.64 8.02
CA ARG A 254 -34.95 10.94 7.93
C ARG A 254 -34.06 12.02 7.34
N LEU A 255 -32.75 11.97 7.58
CA LEU A 255 -31.80 12.93 7.01
C LEU A 255 -31.74 12.83 5.48
N ILE A 256 -31.65 11.62 4.96
CA ILE A 256 -31.57 11.34 3.53
C ILE A 256 -32.92 10.81 3.02
N PHE A 257 -33.20 9.52 3.18
CA PHE A 257 -34.46 8.83 3.04
C PHE A 257 -34.31 7.40 3.58
N GLN A 258 -35.43 6.75 3.91
CA GLN A 258 -35.41 5.48 4.66
C GLN A 258 -34.57 4.38 4.01
N TYR A 259 -34.63 4.23 2.67
CA TYR A 259 -33.92 3.17 1.97
C TYR A 259 -32.43 3.48 1.74
N ALA A 260 -31.97 4.70 2.01
CA ALA A 260 -30.57 5.07 1.98
C ALA A 260 -29.82 4.70 3.26
N SER A 261 -30.52 4.19 4.29
CA SER A 261 -29.95 3.86 5.59
C SER A 261 -29.95 2.37 5.85
N PHE A 262 -28.85 1.86 6.42
CA PHE A 262 -28.77 0.48 6.88
C PHE A 262 -29.60 0.27 8.13
N ASN A 263 -30.41 -0.78 8.15
CA ASN A 263 -31.14 -1.25 9.31
C ASN A 263 -30.58 -2.54 9.91
N ASN A 264 -29.52 -3.07 9.34
CA ASN A 264 -28.87 -4.30 9.74
C ASN A 264 -27.37 -4.04 9.98
N SER A 265 -26.92 -4.33 11.19
CA SER A 265 -25.53 -4.08 11.61
C SER A 265 -24.51 -4.84 10.77
N ARG A 266 -24.81 -6.10 10.46
CA ARG A 266 -23.88 -6.95 9.66
C ARG A 266 -23.69 -6.41 8.24
N SER A 267 -24.77 -5.97 7.60
CA SER A 267 -24.71 -5.35 6.28
C SER A 267 -23.98 -4.01 6.30
N LEU A 268 -24.20 -3.20 7.33
CA LEU A 268 -23.48 -1.94 7.53
C LEU A 268 -21.98 -2.16 7.68
N HIS A 269 -21.57 -3.10 8.53
CA HIS A 269 -20.14 -3.36 8.76
C HIS A 269 -19.47 -3.97 7.54
N PHE A 270 -20.18 -4.81 6.80
CA PHE A 270 -19.68 -5.28 5.50
C PHE A 270 -19.43 -4.11 4.54
N PHE A 271 -20.35 -3.18 4.43
CA PHE A 271 -20.22 -2.00 3.59
C PHE A 271 -19.03 -1.12 4.02
N LEU A 272 -18.87 -0.89 5.32
CA LEU A 272 -17.75 -0.10 5.87
C LEU A 272 -16.38 -0.72 5.53
N ALA A 273 -16.30 -2.03 5.53
CA ALA A 273 -15.07 -2.75 5.17
C ALA A 273 -14.86 -2.82 3.66
N ALA A 274 -15.92 -3.14 2.91
CA ALA A 274 -15.82 -3.41 1.47
C ALA A 274 -15.53 -2.16 0.64
N TRP A 275 -16.12 -1.02 1.00
CA TRP A 275 -15.96 0.21 0.23
C TRP A 275 -14.50 0.62 0.05
N PRO A 276 -13.70 0.86 1.12
CA PRO A 276 -12.31 1.24 0.95
C PRO A 276 -11.45 0.11 0.35
N VAL A 277 -11.74 -1.14 0.67
CA VAL A 277 -11.00 -2.28 0.13
C VAL A 277 -11.12 -2.35 -1.39
N ILE A 278 -12.34 -2.28 -1.91
CA ILE A 278 -12.59 -2.30 -3.35
C ILE A 278 -11.98 -1.08 -4.03
N GLY A 279 -12.09 0.11 -3.42
CA GLY A 279 -11.47 1.32 -3.93
C GLY A 279 -9.95 1.19 -4.08
N ILE A 280 -9.29 0.63 -3.09
CA ILE A 280 -7.84 0.41 -3.11
C ILE A 280 -7.45 -0.69 -4.11
N TRP A 281 -8.25 -1.75 -4.24
CA TRP A 281 -8.03 -2.73 -5.32
C TRP A 281 -8.05 -2.09 -6.69
N PHE A 282 -9.04 -1.24 -6.97
CA PHE A 282 -9.12 -0.55 -8.26
C PHE A 282 -7.92 0.35 -8.52
N THR A 283 -7.50 1.15 -7.56
CA THR A 283 -6.35 2.04 -7.76
C THR A 283 -5.05 1.26 -7.90
N ALA A 284 -4.90 0.13 -7.19
CA ALA A 284 -3.76 -0.76 -7.37
C ALA A 284 -3.71 -1.35 -8.78
N LEU A 285 -4.86 -1.79 -9.29
CA LEU A 285 -4.98 -2.26 -10.67
C LEU A 285 -4.80 -1.12 -11.67
N GLY A 286 -5.18 0.10 -11.31
CA GLY A 286 -4.94 1.29 -12.11
C GLY A 286 -3.46 1.53 -12.34
N VAL A 287 -2.67 1.54 -11.29
CA VAL A 287 -1.20 1.64 -11.38
C VAL A 287 -0.62 0.48 -12.18
N SER A 288 -1.09 -0.73 -11.94
CA SER A 288 -0.63 -1.93 -12.64
C SER A 288 -0.92 -1.88 -14.14
N THR A 289 -2.07 -1.39 -14.55
CA THR A 289 -2.42 -1.24 -15.97
C THR A 289 -1.68 -0.07 -16.62
N MET A 290 -1.49 1.02 -15.89
CA MET A 290 -0.69 2.16 -16.36
C MET A 290 0.79 1.82 -16.49
N ALA A 291 1.28 0.82 -15.76
CA ALA A 291 2.63 0.26 -15.99
C ALA A 291 2.83 -0.18 -17.45
N PHE A 292 1.79 -0.62 -18.10
CA PHE A 292 1.76 -1.00 -19.51
C PHE A 292 1.16 0.09 -20.40
N ASN A 293 1.17 1.33 -19.93
CA ASN A 293 0.74 2.53 -20.63
C ASN A 293 -0.75 2.56 -21.04
N LEU A 294 -1.61 1.86 -20.28
CA LEU A 294 -3.05 2.06 -20.33
C LEU A 294 -3.41 3.29 -19.48
N ASN A 295 -3.12 4.46 -20.03
CA ASN A 295 -3.12 5.74 -19.32
C ASN A 295 -4.53 6.28 -19.06
N GLY A 296 -4.59 7.35 -18.26
CA GLY A 296 -5.82 8.11 -18.05
C GLY A 296 -6.34 8.76 -19.32
N PHE A 297 -7.61 9.13 -19.31
CA PHE A 297 -8.26 9.76 -20.46
C PHE A 297 -7.56 11.07 -20.83
N ASN A 298 -7.35 11.25 -22.12
CA ASN A 298 -6.79 12.47 -22.67
C ASN A 298 -7.90 13.35 -23.23
N PHE A 299 -8.26 14.40 -22.50
CA PHE A 299 -9.27 15.38 -22.90
C PHE A 299 -8.65 16.66 -23.49
N ASN A 300 -7.37 16.64 -23.80
CA ASN A 300 -6.68 17.80 -24.35
C ASN A 300 -7.33 18.21 -25.67
N GLN A 301 -7.72 19.50 -25.76
CA GLN A 301 -8.35 20.06 -26.98
C GLN A 301 -9.61 19.32 -27.46
N SER A 302 -10.32 18.67 -26.52
CA SER A 302 -11.51 17.86 -26.85
C SER A 302 -12.80 18.70 -26.94
N ILE A 303 -12.78 19.94 -26.45
CA ILE A 303 -13.94 20.83 -26.43
C ILE A 303 -13.73 21.94 -27.47
N ILE A 304 -14.67 22.00 -28.40
CA ILE A 304 -14.68 23.00 -29.51
C ILE A 304 -15.98 23.79 -29.39
N ASP A 305 -15.91 25.13 -29.46
CA ASP A 305 -17.10 25.97 -29.48
C ASP A 305 -17.85 25.89 -30.83
N SER A 306 -19.00 26.56 -30.93
CA SER A 306 -19.82 26.56 -32.14
C SER A 306 -19.15 27.18 -33.39
N THR A 307 -18.03 27.89 -33.18
CA THR A 307 -17.25 28.52 -34.25
C THR A 307 -15.96 27.76 -34.59
N GLY A 308 -15.75 26.60 -33.99
CA GLY A 308 -14.59 25.74 -34.25
C GLY A 308 -13.34 26.11 -33.42
N HIS A 309 -13.45 27.03 -32.43
CA HIS A 309 -12.34 27.36 -31.56
C HIS A 309 -12.21 26.35 -30.43
N LEU A 310 -10.96 25.98 -30.15
CA LEU A 310 -10.64 25.16 -28.99
C LEU A 310 -10.89 25.93 -27.68
N ILE A 311 -11.65 25.33 -26.77
CA ILE A 311 -11.89 25.92 -25.47
C ILE A 311 -10.82 25.41 -24.52
N ASN A 312 -10.01 26.32 -23.98
CA ASN A 312 -9.05 26.00 -22.95
C ASN A 312 -9.78 25.70 -21.63
N SER A 313 -9.57 24.48 -21.12
CA SER A 313 -10.17 23.99 -19.90
C SER A 313 -9.10 23.64 -18.88
N TRP A 314 -9.51 23.22 -17.68
CA TRP A 314 -8.60 22.66 -16.69
C TRP A 314 -7.81 21.45 -17.26
N ALA A 315 -8.36 20.71 -18.21
CA ALA A 315 -7.67 19.63 -18.90
C ALA A 315 -6.43 20.14 -19.66
N ASP A 316 -6.51 21.30 -20.32
CA ASP A 316 -5.35 21.91 -20.98
C ASP A 316 -4.28 22.36 -19.98
N ILE A 317 -4.69 22.89 -18.82
CA ILE A 317 -3.76 23.26 -17.76
C ILE A 317 -3.00 22.03 -17.24
N MET A 318 -3.71 20.94 -17.02
CA MET A 318 -3.11 19.66 -16.62
C MET A 318 -2.17 19.13 -17.68
N ASN A 319 -2.56 19.19 -18.96
CA ASN A 319 -1.71 18.78 -20.07
C ASN A 319 -0.42 19.61 -20.15
N ARG A 320 -0.51 20.91 -19.95
CA ARG A 320 0.68 21.77 -19.98
C ARG A 320 1.63 21.43 -18.83
N ALA A 321 1.10 21.13 -17.64
CA ALA A 321 1.91 20.65 -16.54
C ALA A 321 2.56 19.28 -16.85
N ASP A 322 1.79 18.35 -17.43
CA ASP A 322 2.28 17.04 -17.85
C ASP A 322 3.41 17.16 -18.88
N LEU A 323 3.21 17.99 -19.91
CA LEU A 323 4.24 18.22 -20.93
C LEU A 323 5.50 18.83 -20.35
N GLY A 324 5.37 19.77 -19.42
CA GLY A 324 6.51 20.37 -18.74
C GLY A 324 7.32 19.36 -17.94
N MET A 325 6.64 18.49 -17.21
CA MET A 325 7.29 17.41 -16.44
C MET A 325 7.89 16.35 -17.36
N GLU A 326 7.19 15.96 -18.42
CA GLU A 326 7.68 14.99 -19.40
C GLU A 326 8.95 15.48 -20.09
N VAL A 327 8.99 16.74 -20.50
CA VAL A 327 10.18 17.34 -21.15
C VAL A 327 11.36 17.41 -20.18
N MET A 328 11.11 17.67 -18.92
CA MET A 328 12.18 17.90 -17.92
C MET A 328 12.63 16.63 -17.19
N HIS A 329 11.86 15.53 -17.28
CA HIS A 329 12.21 14.32 -16.55
C HIS A 329 13.48 13.68 -17.11
N GLU A 330 14.32 13.15 -16.25
CA GLU A 330 15.54 12.38 -16.59
C GLU A 330 16.37 13.02 -17.71
N ARG A 331 16.52 14.34 -17.67
CA ARG A 331 17.09 15.16 -18.75
C ARG A 331 18.46 14.68 -19.28
N ASN A 332 19.22 13.97 -18.47
CA ASN A 332 20.55 13.49 -18.83
C ASN A 332 20.56 12.03 -19.32
N ALA A 333 19.39 11.37 -19.34
CA ALA A 333 19.26 9.95 -19.70
C ALA A 333 18.89 9.72 -21.17
N HIS A 334 18.39 10.75 -21.87
CA HIS A 334 17.88 10.64 -23.24
C HIS A 334 18.99 10.94 -24.24
N ASN A 335 20.00 10.07 -24.31
CA ASN A 335 21.16 10.23 -25.18
C ASN A 335 20.97 9.61 -26.57
N PHE A 336 19.88 8.87 -26.78
CA PHE A 336 19.56 8.17 -28.02
C PHE A 336 18.19 8.62 -28.52
N PRO A 337 17.95 8.57 -29.86
CA PRO A 337 16.69 9.07 -30.44
C PRO A 337 15.46 8.23 -30.08
N LEU A 338 15.64 6.97 -29.63
CA LEU A 338 14.57 6.11 -29.19
C LEU A 338 14.59 5.97 -27.67
N ASP A 339 13.47 6.27 -27.03
CA ASP A 339 13.25 6.01 -25.63
C ASP A 339 12.66 4.60 -25.50
N LEU A 340 13.47 3.66 -25.01
CA LEU A 340 13.11 2.24 -24.91
C LEU A 340 12.66 1.85 -23.50
N ALA A 341 12.61 2.79 -22.58
CA ALA A 341 12.18 2.54 -21.21
C ALA A 341 10.66 2.48 -21.06
#